data_f9eaea7ce9f75585fefe0d4507851cf0
#
_entry.id   f9eaea7ce9f75585fefe0d4507851cf0
#
_cell.length_a   1.000
_cell.length_b   1.000
_cell.length_c   1.000
_cell.angle_alpha   90.00
_cell.angle_beta   90.00
_cell.angle_gamma   90.00
#
_symmetry.space_group_name_H-M   'P 1'
#
loop_
_entity.id
_entity.type
_entity.pdbx_description
1 polymer ?
#
loop_
_entity_poly.entity_id
_entity_poly.type
_entity_poly.pdbx_seq_one_letter_code
_entity_poly.pdbx_strand_id
1 'polypeptide(L)'
;DEVVLAGGCFWCLEHDLESLKGINSVISGYSGGDLQKPTYENHNGHQEVVLVNYDSEVISLSEIYRLYFRNIDPLDGGGQFCDRGDSYRPVIFFENSDEKNEASKSLLSASKELGVNLEKINVELKPKSQFWEAEEYHQDFANRNELKYKFYRFSCGRDQQLDKLWKENAR
;
A
#
# COMPACT_ATOMS: atom_id res chain seq x y z
N ASP A 1 9.18 -14.83 -1.40
CA ASP A 1 9.05 -13.77 -2.43
C ASP A 1 8.79 -12.41 -1.77
N GLU A 2 8.87 -11.33 -2.54
CA GLU A 2 8.64 -9.99 -2.01
C GLU A 2 7.98 -9.06 -3.03
N VAL A 3 7.21 -8.10 -2.54
CA VAL A 3 6.57 -7.06 -3.35
C VAL A 3 6.60 -5.73 -2.61
N VAL A 4 6.71 -4.63 -3.36
CA VAL A 4 6.70 -3.26 -2.81
C VAL A 4 5.40 -2.56 -3.19
N LEU A 5 4.70 -2.03 -2.20
CA LEU A 5 3.38 -1.42 -2.35
C LEU A 5 3.34 -0.04 -1.67
N ALA A 6 2.78 0.94 -2.37
CA ALA A 6 2.48 2.26 -1.83
C ALA A 6 0.95 2.45 -1.76
N GLY A 7 0.44 2.95 -0.67
CA GLY A 7 -1.01 3.12 -0.47
C GLY A 7 -1.34 4.07 0.68
N GLY A 8 -0.71 5.23 0.68
CA GLY A 8 -0.84 6.22 1.73
C GLY A 8 0.12 5.99 2.88
N CYS A 9 -0.31 6.27 4.09
CA CYS A 9 0.50 6.09 5.28
C CYS A 9 1.00 4.65 5.42
N PHE A 10 2.30 4.45 5.48
CA PHE A 10 2.89 3.10 5.57
C PHE A 10 2.57 2.38 6.89
N TRP A 11 2.30 3.09 7.99
CA TRP A 11 1.82 2.47 9.22
C TRP A 11 0.53 1.68 9.01
N CYS A 12 -0.36 2.20 8.16
CA CYS A 12 -1.64 1.56 7.88
C CYS A 12 -1.47 0.31 7.02
N LEU A 13 -0.69 0.41 5.94
CA LEU A 13 -0.43 -0.76 5.08
C LEU A 13 0.32 -1.86 5.83
N GLU A 14 1.33 -1.50 6.62
CA GLU A 14 2.06 -2.46 7.46
C GLU A 14 1.09 -3.21 8.36
N HIS A 15 0.27 -2.48 9.11
CA HIS A 15 -0.71 -3.06 10.02
C HIS A 15 -1.75 -3.94 9.31
N ASP A 16 -2.28 -3.47 8.18
CA ASP A 16 -3.34 -4.17 7.46
C ASP A 16 -2.84 -5.47 6.78
N LEU A 17 -1.56 -5.54 6.43
CA LEU A 17 -0.99 -6.68 5.71
C LEU A 17 -0.24 -7.67 6.61
N GLU A 18 0.35 -7.22 7.71
CA GLU A 18 1.23 -8.05 8.55
C GLU A 18 0.55 -9.28 9.16
N SER A 19 -0.75 -9.21 9.41
CA SER A 19 -1.51 -10.28 10.05
C SER A 19 -2.01 -11.35 9.07
N LEU A 20 -1.79 -11.18 7.78
CA LEU A 20 -2.27 -12.12 6.78
C LEU A 20 -1.45 -13.42 6.80
N LYS A 21 -2.16 -14.54 6.73
CA LYS A 21 -1.50 -15.85 6.68
C LYS A 21 -0.63 -15.95 5.42
N GLY A 22 0.62 -16.32 5.58
CA GLY A 22 1.59 -16.40 4.49
C GLY A 22 2.46 -15.14 4.34
N ILE A 23 2.19 -14.08 5.10
CA ILE A 23 3.07 -12.92 5.19
C ILE A 23 4.11 -13.18 6.27
N ASN A 24 5.38 -13.11 5.90
CA ASN A 24 6.51 -13.33 6.80
C ASN A 24 6.93 -12.04 7.52
N SER A 25 6.94 -10.93 6.79
CA SER A 25 7.22 -9.60 7.35
C SER A 25 6.71 -8.50 6.44
N VAL A 26 6.41 -7.35 7.03
CA VAL A 26 6.09 -6.12 6.31
C VAL A 26 6.98 -5.01 6.89
N ILE A 27 7.73 -4.34 6.03
CA ILE A 27 8.73 -3.35 6.44
C ILE A 27 8.38 -2.01 5.79
N SER A 28 8.18 -0.98 6.61
CA SER A 28 7.92 0.37 6.14
C SER A 28 9.18 1.03 5.58
N GLY A 29 9.03 1.77 4.48
CA GLY A 29 10.16 2.40 3.81
C GLY A 29 9.77 3.43 2.76
N TYR A 30 10.74 3.79 1.95
CA TYR A 30 10.62 4.77 0.86
C TYR A 30 11.12 4.17 -0.44
N SER A 31 10.42 4.42 -1.53
CA SER A 31 10.82 3.97 -2.87
C SER A 31 10.15 4.79 -3.96
N GLY A 32 10.67 4.71 -5.17
CA GLY A 32 10.11 5.33 -6.36
C GLY A 32 10.77 6.64 -6.80
N GLY A 33 11.60 7.24 -5.96
CA GLY A 33 12.34 8.47 -6.24
C GLY A 33 13.84 8.24 -6.44
N ASP A 34 14.57 9.31 -6.68
CA ASP A 34 16.02 9.28 -6.94
C ASP A 34 16.86 9.74 -5.74
N LEU A 35 16.23 10.37 -4.75
CA LEU A 35 16.92 10.87 -3.58
C LEU A 35 17.60 9.72 -2.83
N GLN A 36 18.91 9.87 -2.57
CA GLN A 36 19.67 8.90 -1.80
C GLN A 36 19.46 9.10 -0.30
N LYS A 37 19.37 7.99 0.44
CA LYS A 37 19.20 8.00 1.90
C LYS A 37 18.01 8.86 2.35
N PRO A 38 16.80 8.62 1.82
CA PRO A 38 15.63 9.39 2.22
C PRO A 38 15.34 9.21 3.71
N THR A 39 14.70 10.22 4.29
CA THR A 39 14.21 10.22 5.67
C THR A 39 12.75 10.62 5.69
N TYR A 40 12.07 10.45 6.81
CA TYR A 40 10.69 10.90 6.96
C TYR A 40 10.53 12.40 6.69
N GLU A 41 11.49 13.20 7.13
CA GLU A 41 11.48 14.65 6.93
C GLU A 41 11.84 15.06 5.50
N ASN A 42 12.63 14.23 4.81
CA ASN A 42 13.03 14.48 3.42
C ASN A 42 13.13 13.19 2.63
N HIS A 43 12.03 12.85 1.96
CA HIS A 43 11.98 11.74 1.00
C HIS A 43 11.40 12.19 -0.34
N ASN A 44 11.76 13.39 -0.75
CA ASN A 44 11.27 14.03 -1.97
C ASN A 44 11.38 13.12 -3.19
N GLY A 45 10.28 12.96 -3.90
CA GLY A 45 10.17 12.07 -5.07
C GLY A 45 9.86 10.60 -4.74
N HIS A 46 10.04 10.18 -3.49
CA HIS A 46 9.66 8.83 -3.05
C HIS A 46 8.22 8.78 -2.56
N GLN A 47 7.61 7.60 -2.65
CA GLN A 47 6.39 7.27 -1.91
C GLN A 47 6.76 6.60 -0.58
N GLU A 48 5.89 6.77 0.42
CA GLU A 48 5.86 5.86 1.57
C GLU A 48 5.39 4.50 1.06
N VAL A 49 6.16 3.47 1.32
CA VAL A 49 5.90 2.11 0.83
C VAL A 49 6.06 1.09 1.92
N VAL A 50 5.55 -0.11 1.67
CA VAL A 50 5.87 -1.30 2.45
C VAL A 50 6.52 -2.35 1.56
N LEU A 51 7.56 -2.99 2.07
CA LEU A 51 8.15 -4.19 1.49
C LEU A 51 7.51 -5.39 2.17
N VAL A 52 6.75 -6.15 1.41
CA VAL A 52 6.02 -7.33 1.90
C VAL A 52 6.80 -8.58 1.51
N ASN A 53 7.31 -9.31 2.49
CA ASN A 53 7.91 -10.62 2.30
C ASN A 53 6.86 -11.70 2.55
N TYR A 54 6.68 -12.60 1.62
CA TYR A 54 5.62 -13.60 1.69
C TYR A 54 6.06 -14.98 1.20
N ASP A 55 5.35 -16.00 1.67
CA ASP A 55 5.49 -17.37 1.23
C ASP A 55 4.49 -17.64 0.11
N SER A 56 5.00 -17.74 -1.13
CA SER A 56 4.16 -17.95 -2.32
C SER A 56 3.50 -19.35 -2.37
N GLU A 57 3.90 -20.28 -1.53
CA GLU A 57 3.20 -21.55 -1.37
C GLU A 57 1.96 -21.43 -0.47
N VAL A 58 1.85 -20.34 0.32
CA VAL A 58 0.76 -20.12 1.28
C VAL A 58 -0.20 -19.03 0.81
N ILE A 59 0.32 -17.93 0.24
CA ILE A 59 -0.46 -16.81 -0.28
C ILE A 59 0.06 -16.40 -1.65
N SER A 60 -0.85 -16.24 -2.60
CA SER A 60 -0.48 -15.81 -3.95
C SER A 60 -0.31 -14.29 -4.05
N LEU A 61 0.47 -13.83 -5.03
CA LEU A 61 0.61 -12.40 -5.33
C LEU A 61 -0.74 -11.78 -5.66
N SER A 62 -1.60 -12.51 -6.37
CA SER A 62 -2.97 -12.08 -6.69
C SER A 62 -3.80 -11.80 -5.44
N GLU A 63 -3.69 -12.64 -4.40
CA GLU A 63 -4.38 -12.42 -3.13
C GLU A 63 -3.83 -11.21 -2.39
N ILE A 64 -2.50 -11.02 -2.39
CA ILE A 64 -1.86 -9.85 -1.78
C ILE A 64 -2.37 -8.57 -2.46
N TYR A 65 -2.41 -8.53 -3.79
CA TYR A 65 -2.94 -7.38 -4.52
C TYR A 65 -4.42 -7.14 -4.24
N ARG A 66 -5.24 -8.20 -4.16
CA ARG A 66 -6.66 -8.07 -3.82
C ARG A 66 -6.85 -7.43 -2.45
N LEU A 67 -6.10 -7.87 -1.45
CA LEU A 67 -6.16 -7.33 -0.10
C LEU A 67 -5.60 -5.91 -0.03
N TYR A 68 -4.52 -5.63 -0.76
CA TYR A 68 -3.99 -4.27 -0.91
C TYR A 68 -5.07 -3.33 -1.45
N PHE A 69 -5.74 -3.66 -2.55
CA PHE A 69 -6.79 -2.81 -3.12
C PHE A 69 -7.92 -2.54 -2.13
N ARG A 70 -8.33 -3.54 -1.36
CA ARG A 70 -9.40 -3.40 -0.36
C ARG A 70 -9.01 -2.56 0.86
N ASN A 71 -7.74 -2.28 1.03
CA ASN A 71 -7.22 -1.44 2.11
C ASN A 71 -6.79 -0.04 1.65
N ILE A 72 -7.09 0.32 0.40
CA ILE A 72 -6.83 1.64 -0.16
C ILE A 72 -8.07 2.22 -0.83
N ASP A 73 -8.00 3.52 -1.15
CA ASP A 73 -8.90 4.19 -2.08
C ASP A 73 -8.24 4.24 -3.47
N PRO A 74 -8.52 3.29 -4.36
CA PRO A 74 -7.86 3.24 -5.66
C PRO A 74 -8.38 4.29 -6.64
N LEU A 75 -9.40 5.06 -6.28
CA LEU A 75 -9.94 6.15 -7.10
C LEU A 75 -9.23 7.48 -6.82
N ASP A 76 -8.43 7.55 -5.76
CA ASP A 76 -7.73 8.75 -5.34
C ASP A 76 -6.25 8.71 -5.75
N GLY A 77 -5.91 9.42 -6.81
CA GLY A 77 -4.54 9.51 -7.31
C GLY A 77 -3.70 10.64 -6.71
N GLY A 78 -4.27 11.47 -5.83
CA GLY A 78 -3.59 12.62 -5.22
C GLY A 78 -3.11 12.41 -3.79
N GLY A 79 -3.29 11.21 -3.27
CA GLY A 79 -2.97 10.83 -1.89
C GLY A 79 -3.87 9.72 -1.43
N GLN A 80 -4.00 9.56 -0.12
CA GLN A 80 -4.92 8.58 0.49
C GLN A 80 -5.53 9.14 1.76
N PHE A 81 -6.84 9.22 1.81
CA PHE A 81 -7.60 9.71 2.95
C PHE A 81 -7.16 11.13 3.35
N CYS A 82 -6.75 11.35 4.60
CA CYS A 82 -6.28 12.66 5.06
C CYS A 82 -4.85 13.00 4.59
N ASP A 83 -4.08 12.03 4.13
CA ASP A 83 -2.70 12.22 3.69
C ASP A 83 -2.65 12.57 2.20
N ARG A 84 -2.14 13.76 1.88
CA ARG A 84 -2.16 14.30 0.52
C ARG A 84 -0.76 14.55 -0.02
N GLY A 85 -0.59 14.36 -1.31
CA GLY A 85 0.67 14.62 -2.03
C GLY A 85 1.33 13.34 -2.56
N ASP A 86 2.45 13.53 -3.24
CA ASP A 86 3.20 12.45 -3.93
C ASP A 86 3.59 11.29 -3.03
N SER A 87 3.97 11.59 -1.78
CA SER A 87 4.35 10.61 -0.76
C SER A 87 3.29 9.53 -0.55
N TYR A 88 2.03 9.89 -0.74
CA TYR A 88 0.86 9.08 -0.36
C TYR A 88 0.06 8.57 -1.55
N ARG A 89 0.58 8.71 -2.77
CA ARG A 89 -0.07 8.17 -3.96
C ARG A 89 0.02 6.64 -3.99
N PRO A 90 -1.05 5.95 -4.41
CA PRO A 90 -1.03 4.49 -4.51
C PRO A 90 -0.23 4.04 -5.74
N VAL A 91 0.72 3.14 -5.52
CA VAL A 91 1.61 2.60 -6.56
C VAL A 91 1.88 1.12 -6.26
N ILE A 92 1.85 0.29 -7.28
CA ILE A 92 2.37 -1.08 -7.24
C ILE A 92 3.70 -1.09 -7.99
N PHE A 93 4.77 -1.53 -7.34
CA PHE A 93 6.09 -1.68 -7.95
C PHE A 93 6.27 -3.13 -8.39
N PHE A 94 6.58 -3.36 -9.65
CA PHE A 94 6.78 -4.69 -10.22
C PHE A 94 8.25 -4.92 -10.58
N GLU A 95 8.72 -6.14 -10.42
CA GLU A 95 10.11 -6.53 -10.73
C GLU A 95 10.25 -7.07 -12.16
N ASN A 96 9.20 -7.73 -12.66
CA ASN A 96 9.23 -8.40 -13.96
C ASN A 96 7.86 -8.32 -14.66
N SER A 97 7.80 -8.85 -15.89
CA SER A 97 6.57 -8.82 -16.69
C SER A 97 5.45 -9.66 -16.10
N ASP A 98 5.74 -10.75 -15.40
CA ASP A 98 4.71 -11.59 -14.79
C ASP A 98 4.03 -10.86 -13.62
N GLU A 99 4.82 -10.20 -12.77
CA GLU A 99 4.27 -9.34 -11.71
C GLU A 99 3.47 -8.18 -12.28
N LYS A 100 3.96 -7.53 -13.34
CA LYS A 100 3.23 -6.45 -14.03
C LYS A 100 1.89 -6.93 -14.57
N ASN A 101 1.86 -8.11 -15.19
CA ASN A 101 0.63 -8.71 -15.71
C ASN A 101 -0.35 -9.02 -14.58
N GLU A 102 0.12 -9.56 -13.47
CA GLU A 102 -0.71 -9.85 -12.31
C GLU A 102 -1.28 -8.57 -11.68
N ALA A 103 -0.45 -7.55 -11.54
CA ALA A 103 -0.90 -6.23 -11.08
C ALA A 103 -1.97 -5.64 -12.02
N SER A 104 -1.78 -5.75 -13.34
CA SER A 104 -2.74 -5.27 -14.33
C SER A 104 -4.09 -5.99 -14.22
N LYS A 105 -4.08 -7.30 -14.02
CA LYS A 105 -5.30 -8.08 -13.77
C LYS A 105 -6.00 -7.64 -12.48
N SER A 106 -5.23 -7.32 -11.46
CA SER A 106 -5.76 -6.87 -10.17
C SER A 106 -6.40 -5.48 -10.26
N LEU A 107 -5.83 -4.56 -11.06
CA LEU A 107 -6.48 -3.29 -11.40
C LEU A 107 -7.86 -3.50 -12.04
N LEU A 108 -7.93 -4.40 -13.02
CA LEU A 108 -9.18 -4.71 -13.70
C LEU A 108 -10.20 -5.35 -12.74
N SER A 109 -9.74 -6.24 -11.87
CA SER A 109 -10.59 -6.87 -10.85
C SER A 109 -11.16 -5.82 -9.88
N ALA A 110 -10.31 -4.91 -9.38
CA ALA A 110 -10.74 -3.82 -8.51
C ALA A 110 -11.77 -2.91 -9.18
N SER A 111 -11.57 -2.56 -10.46
CA SER A 111 -12.54 -1.75 -11.21
C SER A 111 -13.91 -2.43 -11.31
N LYS A 112 -13.92 -3.72 -11.54
CA LYS A 112 -15.17 -4.51 -11.59
C LYS A 112 -15.87 -4.58 -10.22
N GLU A 113 -15.12 -4.83 -9.16
CA GLU A 113 -15.68 -4.86 -7.79
C GLU A 113 -16.29 -3.51 -7.41
N LEU A 114 -15.65 -2.41 -7.80
CA LEU A 114 -16.13 -1.05 -7.52
C LEU A 114 -17.22 -0.57 -8.50
N GLY A 115 -17.45 -1.29 -9.60
CA GLY A 115 -18.43 -0.90 -10.62
C GLY A 115 -18.04 0.36 -11.39
N VAL A 116 -16.74 0.59 -11.60
CA VAL A 116 -16.21 1.76 -12.31
C VAL A 116 -15.40 1.31 -13.54
N ASN A 117 -15.20 2.22 -14.48
CA ASN A 117 -14.31 1.99 -15.61
C ASN A 117 -12.85 1.90 -15.13
N LEU A 118 -12.06 1.06 -15.81
CA LEU A 118 -10.64 0.86 -15.47
C LEU A 118 -9.84 2.19 -15.42
N GLU A 119 -10.16 3.13 -16.29
CA GLU A 119 -9.52 4.46 -16.35
C GLU A 119 -9.73 5.31 -15.07
N LYS A 120 -10.70 4.93 -14.22
CA LYS A 120 -10.93 5.58 -12.92
C LYS A 120 -10.04 5.03 -11.81
N ILE A 121 -9.36 3.93 -12.04
CA ILE A 121 -8.40 3.38 -11.10
C ILE A 121 -7.09 4.17 -11.21
N ASN A 122 -6.75 4.87 -10.15
CA ASN A 122 -5.58 5.76 -10.08
C ASN A 122 -4.41 5.11 -9.32
N VAL A 123 -4.24 3.81 -9.46
CA VAL A 123 -3.09 3.08 -8.94
C VAL A 123 -2.08 2.96 -10.07
N GLU A 124 -0.90 3.54 -9.88
CA GLU A 124 0.17 3.51 -10.87
C GLU A 124 0.96 2.21 -10.79
N LEU A 125 1.38 1.67 -11.94
CA LEU A 125 2.31 0.54 -12.01
C LEU A 125 3.68 1.08 -12.40
N LYS A 126 4.70 0.87 -11.54
CA LYS A 126 6.07 1.31 -11.78
C LYS A 126 7.05 0.15 -11.68
N PRO A 127 8.14 0.17 -12.45
CA PRO A 127 9.24 -0.74 -12.22
C PRO A 127 9.80 -0.59 -10.80
N LYS A 128 10.16 -1.71 -10.17
CA LYS A 128 10.79 -1.72 -8.85
C LYS A 128 12.10 -0.93 -8.90
N SER A 129 12.26 -0.04 -7.96
CA SER A 129 13.48 0.72 -7.74
C SER A 129 14.04 0.42 -6.35
N GLN A 130 15.11 1.10 -5.96
CA GLN A 130 15.70 0.86 -4.65
C GLN A 130 14.70 1.12 -3.54
N PHE A 131 14.59 0.15 -2.63
CA PHE A 131 13.85 0.27 -1.38
C PHE A 131 14.80 0.79 -0.30
N TRP A 132 14.36 1.82 0.41
CA TRP A 132 15.04 2.38 1.55
C TRP A 132 14.19 2.15 2.80
N GLU A 133 14.70 1.36 3.73
CA GLU A 133 14.01 1.09 4.98
C GLU A 133 13.81 2.41 5.76
N ALA A 134 12.60 2.62 6.27
CA ALA A 134 12.31 3.77 7.11
C ALA A 134 12.94 3.62 8.50
N GLU A 135 13.03 4.74 9.20
CA GLU A 135 13.58 4.82 10.54
C GLU A 135 12.91 3.83 11.48
N GLU A 136 13.66 3.31 12.44
CA GLU A 136 13.20 2.28 13.38
C GLU A 136 11.90 2.66 14.10
N TYR A 137 11.70 3.93 14.44
CA TYR A 137 10.49 4.36 15.14
C TYR A 137 9.21 4.25 14.28
N HIS A 138 9.33 4.08 12.97
CA HIS A 138 8.21 3.83 12.06
C HIS A 138 7.84 2.35 11.97
N GLN A 139 8.78 1.45 12.26
CA GLN A 139 8.53 0.02 12.13
C GLN A 139 7.59 -0.44 13.23
N ASP A 140 6.60 -1.26 12.84
CA ASP A 140 5.60 -1.81 13.76
C ASP A 140 4.88 -0.72 14.60
N PHE A 141 4.69 0.45 13.99
CA PHE A 141 4.18 1.63 14.68
C PHE A 141 2.81 1.40 15.30
N ALA A 142 1.91 0.73 14.58
CA ALA A 142 0.55 0.49 15.05
C ALA A 142 0.50 -0.33 16.34
N ASN A 143 1.37 -1.33 16.49
CA ASN A 143 1.43 -2.17 17.68
C ASN A 143 2.21 -1.48 18.81
N ARG A 144 3.28 -0.77 18.48
CA ARG A 144 4.13 -0.07 19.47
C ARG A 144 3.50 1.21 20.02
N ASN A 145 2.56 1.82 19.28
CA ASN A 145 1.89 3.07 19.62
C ASN A 145 0.38 2.96 19.39
N GLU A 146 -0.23 1.96 19.97
CA GLU A 146 -1.61 1.53 19.67
C GLU A 146 -2.64 2.66 19.77
N LEU A 147 -2.63 3.43 20.87
CA LEU A 147 -3.60 4.51 21.08
C LEU A 147 -3.40 5.65 20.07
N LYS A 148 -2.16 6.04 19.84
CA LYS A 148 -1.80 7.09 18.88
C LYS A 148 -2.19 6.69 17.46
N TYR A 149 -1.93 5.45 17.09
CA TYR A 149 -2.27 4.92 15.78
C TYR A 149 -3.79 4.84 15.58
N LYS A 150 -4.53 4.32 16.54
CA LYS A 150 -6.00 4.23 16.49
C LYS A 150 -6.64 5.60 16.35
N PHE A 151 -6.16 6.58 17.11
CA PHE A 151 -6.61 7.97 17.01
C PHE A 151 -6.34 8.57 15.63
N TYR A 152 -5.13 8.40 15.12
CA TYR A 152 -4.74 8.85 13.78
C TYR A 152 -5.65 8.22 12.70
N ARG A 153 -5.77 6.90 12.70
CA ARG A 153 -6.56 6.17 11.69
C ARG A 153 -8.03 6.57 11.71
N PHE A 154 -8.61 6.72 12.88
CA PHE A 154 -9.99 7.18 13.06
C PHE A 154 -10.16 8.63 12.55
N SER A 155 -9.30 9.54 12.98
CA SER A 155 -9.36 10.97 12.60
C SER A 155 -9.12 11.17 11.12
N CYS A 156 -8.29 10.35 10.49
CA CYS A 156 -8.02 10.36 9.05
C CYS A 156 -9.20 9.86 8.21
N GLY A 157 -10.12 9.10 8.81
CA GLY A 157 -11.31 8.58 8.13
C GLY A 157 -11.05 7.42 7.20
N ARG A 158 -9.93 6.70 7.38
CA ARG A 158 -9.56 5.58 6.50
C ARG A 158 -10.62 4.50 6.49
N ASP A 159 -10.99 3.97 7.65
CA ASP A 159 -11.96 2.87 7.74
C ASP A 159 -13.33 3.26 7.21
N GLN A 160 -13.81 4.46 7.52
CA GLN A 160 -15.09 4.96 7.06
C GLN A 160 -15.14 5.04 5.53
N GLN A 161 -14.07 5.53 4.90
CA GLN A 161 -13.99 5.62 3.45
C GLN A 161 -13.88 4.24 2.81
N LEU A 162 -13.11 3.32 3.39
CA LEU A 162 -12.99 1.94 2.91
C LEU A 162 -14.34 1.21 2.97
N ASP A 163 -15.08 1.35 4.08
CA ASP A 163 -16.41 0.76 4.23
C ASP A 163 -17.39 1.31 3.18
N LYS A 164 -17.32 2.60 2.89
CA LYS A 164 -18.13 3.25 1.88
C LYS A 164 -17.82 2.77 0.46
N LEU A 165 -16.54 2.60 0.14
CA LEU A 165 -16.09 2.18 -1.19
C LEU A 165 -16.33 0.69 -1.45
N TRP A 166 -15.88 -0.15 -0.54
CA TRP A 166 -15.83 -1.59 -0.72
C TRP A 166 -17.07 -2.31 -0.19
N LYS A 167 -17.89 -1.64 0.64
CA LYS A 167 -19.13 -2.16 1.21
C LYS A 167 -18.90 -3.52 1.89
N GLU A 168 -19.62 -4.57 1.46
CA GLU A 168 -19.49 -5.93 1.99
C GLU A 168 -18.13 -6.58 1.70
N ASN A 169 -17.36 -6.05 0.75
CA ASN A 169 -16.00 -6.48 0.43
C ASN A 169 -14.92 -5.72 1.19
N ALA A 170 -15.30 -4.80 2.09
CA ALA A 170 -14.34 -4.05 2.89
C ALA A 170 -13.55 -5.01 3.80
N ARG A 171 -12.21 -4.96 3.68
CA ARG A 171 -11.20 -5.69 4.46
C ARG A 171 -11.46 -7.18 4.68
#